data_de5363dea2948a0380aafea662e91983
#
_entry.id   de5363dea2948a0380aafea662e91983
#
_cell.length_a   1.000
_cell.length_b   1.000
_cell.length_c   1.000
_cell.angle_alpha   90.00
_cell.angle_beta   90.00
_cell.angle_gamma   90.00
#
_symmetry.space_group_name_H-M   'P 1'
#
loop_
_entity.id
_entity.type
_entity.pdbx_description
1 polymer ?
#
loop_
_entity_poly.entity_id
_entity_poly.type
_entity_poly.pdbx_seq_one_letter_code
_entity_poly.pdbx_strand_id
1 'polypeptide(L)'
;QKTIVRNREKLYNDLLELSALSDDFKVYNSCANFVFVKTSFGKELWNYLKDNSIVIRFMGDYIRISVGTEEENEELISCIKTYLSR
;
A
#
# COMPACT_ATOMS: atom_id res chain seq x y z
N GLN A 1 19.46 0.06 6.62
CA GLN A 1 19.72 -1.35 6.91
C GLN A 1 19.16 -2.23 5.81
N LYS A 2 19.77 -3.38 5.62
CA LYS A 2 19.40 -4.31 4.55
C LYS A 2 17.97 -4.81 4.67
N THR A 3 17.50 -5.11 5.89
CA THR A 3 16.14 -5.61 6.13
C THR A 3 15.09 -4.55 5.77
N ILE A 4 15.34 -3.29 6.13
CA ILE A 4 14.41 -2.19 5.82
C ILE A 4 14.32 -1.98 4.32
N VAL A 5 15.46 -1.98 3.63
CA VAL A 5 15.49 -1.81 2.18
C VAL A 5 14.77 -2.96 1.49
N ARG A 6 15.02 -4.20 1.94
CA ARG A 6 14.37 -5.39 1.38
C ARG A 6 12.86 -5.33 1.55
N ASN A 7 12.40 -4.96 2.76
CA ASN A 7 10.98 -4.89 3.05
C ASN A 7 10.30 -3.82 2.19
N ARG A 8 10.95 -2.67 1.99
CA ARG A 8 10.42 -1.60 1.15
C ARG A 8 10.31 -2.05 -0.30
N GLU A 9 11.37 -2.68 -0.82
CA GLU A 9 11.39 -3.14 -2.21
C GLU A 9 10.33 -4.21 -2.45
N LYS A 10 10.19 -5.15 -1.53
CA LYS A 10 9.17 -6.18 -1.63
C LYS A 10 7.77 -5.57 -1.60
N LEU A 11 7.52 -4.66 -0.67
CA LEU A 11 6.24 -3.99 -0.57
C LEU A 11 5.92 -3.22 -1.85
N TYR A 12 6.89 -2.48 -2.36
CA TYR A 12 6.74 -1.73 -3.60
C TYR A 12 6.39 -2.66 -4.76
N ASN A 13 7.12 -3.75 -4.91
CA ASN A 13 6.88 -4.70 -6.00
C ASN A 13 5.53 -5.39 -5.86
N ASP A 14 5.13 -5.76 -4.65
CA ASP A 14 3.82 -6.36 -4.41
C ASP A 14 2.68 -5.38 -4.74
N LEU A 15 2.85 -4.11 -4.39
CA LEU A 15 1.87 -3.08 -4.75
C LEU A 15 1.82 -2.86 -6.26
N LEU A 16 2.96 -2.92 -6.94
CA LEU A 16 2.99 -2.84 -8.41
C LEU A 16 2.18 -3.97 -9.04
N GLU A 17 2.29 -5.17 -8.51
CA GLU A 17 1.49 -6.30 -9.01
C GLU A 17 0.00 -6.02 -8.82
N LEU A 18 -0.39 -5.46 -7.68
CA LEU A 18 -1.79 -5.10 -7.42
C LEU A 18 -2.30 -4.01 -8.37
N SER A 19 -1.42 -3.17 -8.88
CA SER A 19 -1.82 -2.12 -9.82
C SER A 19 -2.40 -2.68 -11.11
N ALA A 20 -2.14 -3.95 -11.41
CA ALA A 20 -2.74 -4.62 -12.57
C ALA A 20 -4.23 -4.87 -12.39
N LEU A 21 -4.74 -4.80 -11.15
CA LEU A 21 -6.16 -5.03 -10.85
C LEU A 21 -7.02 -3.77 -10.99
N SER A 22 -6.41 -2.61 -11.18
CA SER A 22 -7.15 -1.35 -11.30
C SER A 22 -6.32 -0.33 -12.06
N ASP A 23 -6.94 0.35 -13.02
CA ASP A 23 -6.30 1.46 -13.75
C ASP A 23 -6.14 2.69 -12.87
N ASP A 24 -6.85 2.75 -11.76
CA ASP A 24 -6.85 3.86 -10.82
C ASP A 24 -6.05 3.53 -9.56
N PHE A 25 -4.87 2.93 -9.74
CA PHE A 25 -4.02 2.54 -8.63
C PHE A 25 -2.56 2.62 -9.09
N LYS A 26 -1.97 3.80 -8.97
CA LYS A 26 -0.60 4.05 -9.44
C LYS A 26 0.36 4.10 -8.27
N VAL A 27 1.39 3.28 -8.33
CA VAL A 27 2.36 3.09 -7.25
C VAL A 27 3.62 3.88 -7.55
N TYR A 28 4.07 4.65 -6.58
CA TYR A 28 5.29 5.45 -6.68
C TYR A 28 6.27 5.03 -5.61
N ASN A 29 7.49 4.76 -6.00
CA ASN A 29 8.54 4.42 -5.06
C ASN A 29 8.99 5.67 -4.31
N SER A 30 9.57 5.46 -3.13
CA SER A 30 10.10 6.52 -2.30
C SER A 30 11.50 6.15 -1.83
N CYS A 31 12.33 7.15 -1.60
CA CYS A 31 13.67 6.94 -1.05
C CYS A 31 13.64 6.73 0.46
N ALA A 32 12.47 6.92 1.09
CA ALA A 32 12.30 6.76 2.54
C ALA A 32 11.54 5.48 2.83
N ASN A 33 11.03 5.35 4.05
CA ASN A 33 10.30 4.16 4.50
C ASN A 33 8.82 4.22 4.14
N PHE A 34 8.51 4.79 2.98
CA PHE A 34 7.14 4.99 2.53
C PHE A 34 6.99 4.55 1.08
N VAL A 35 5.79 4.12 0.73
CA VAL A 35 5.38 3.93 -0.66
C VAL A 35 4.13 4.76 -0.86
N PHE A 36 4.06 5.47 -1.98
CA PHE A 36 2.90 6.31 -2.30
C PHE A 36 2.06 5.65 -3.38
N VAL A 37 0.75 5.74 -3.23
CA VAL A 37 -0.19 5.27 -4.24
C VAL A 37 -1.14 6.41 -4.58
N LYS A 38 -1.28 6.67 -5.86
CA LYS A 38 -2.26 7.65 -6.36
C LYS A 38 -3.52 6.90 -6.77
N THR A 39 -4.65 7.28 -6.19
CA THR A 39 -5.93 6.66 -6.49
C THR A 39 -7.06 7.61 -6.10
N SER A 40 -8.18 7.57 -6.84
CA SER A 40 -9.35 8.38 -6.51
C SER A 40 -10.15 7.78 -5.35
N PHE A 41 -9.95 6.50 -5.03
CA PHE A 41 -10.66 5.84 -3.93
C PHE A 41 -9.81 5.71 -2.65
N GLY A 42 -8.86 6.63 -2.47
CA GLY A 42 -7.97 6.62 -1.32
C GLY A 42 -8.69 6.66 0.01
N LYS A 43 -9.74 7.47 0.12
CA LYS A 43 -10.51 7.60 1.36
C LYS A 43 -11.26 6.31 1.68
N GLU A 44 -11.88 5.70 0.68
CA GLU A 44 -12.60 4.44 0.86
C GLU A 44 -11.65 3.32 1.25
N LEU A 45 -10.49 3.27 0.60
CA LEU A 45 -9.46 2.29 0.93
C LEU A 45 -8.90 2.53 2.33
N TRP A 46 -8.68 3.79 2.70
CA TRP A 46 -8.23 4.17 4.03
C TRP A 46 -9.21 3.64 5.11
N ASN A 47 -10.51 3.86 4.89
CA ASN A 47 -11.55 3.37 5.81
C ASN A 47 -11.55 1.85 5.89
N TYR A 48 -11.46 1.18 4.75
CA TYR A 48 -11.45 -0.28 4.68
C TYR A 48 -10.27 -0.86 5.45
N LEU A 49 -9.08 -0.31 5.26
CA LEU A 49 -7.89 -0.78 5.95
C LEU A 49 -7.97 -0.49 7.44
N LYS A 50 -8.49 0.66 7.81
CA LYS A 50 -8.68 1.02 9.23
C LYS A 50 -9.61 0.03 9.91
N ASP A 51 -10.68 -0.38 9.24
CA ASP A 51 -11.62 -1.38 9.76
C ASP A 51 -10.95 -2.74 9.93
N ASN A 52 -9.85 -2.97 9.24
CA ASN A 52 -9.05 -4.19 9.35
C ASN A 52 -7.80 -3.97 10.20
N SER A 53 -7.79 -2.93 11.02
CA SER A 53 -6.69 -2.59 11.95
C SER A 53 -5.38 -2.23 11.24
N ILE A 54 -5.47 -1.75 10.00
CA ILE A 54 -4.30 -1.31 9.23
C ILE A 54 -4.43 0.19 9.01
N VAL A 55 -3.42 0.94 9.47
CA VAL A 55 -3.42 2.40 9.37
C VAL A 55 -2.45 2.85 8.29
N ILE A 56 -3.00 3.57 7.31
CA ILE A 56 -2.21 4.25 6.28
C ILE A 56 -2.52 5.74 6.38
N ARG A 57 -1.79 6.57 5.64
CA ARG A 57 -2.04 8.00 5.66
C ARG A 57 -2.78 8.42 4.40
N PHE A 58 -3.95 9.02 4.60
CA PHE A 58 -4.73 9.59 3.50
C PHE A 58 -4.25 11.02 3.24
N MET A 59 -3.90 11.32 2.00
CA MET A 59 -3.35 12.61 1.61
C MET A 59 -4.03 13.14 0.36
N GLY A 60 -5.36 13.14 0.34
CA GLY A 60 -6.12 13.61 -0.81
C GLY A 60 -6.04 12.62 -1.97
N ASP A 61 -5.33 12.98 -3.02
CA ASP A 61 -5.19 12.10 -4.21
C ASP A 61 -4.21 10.95 -3.99
N TYR A 62 -3.48 10.99 -2.89
CA TYR A 62 -2.46 9.99 -2.59
C TYR A 62 -2.72 9.34 -1.25
N ILE A 63 -2.29 8.10 -1.13
CA ILE A 63 -2.14 7.46 0.17
C ILE A 63 -0.66 7.17 0.39
N ARG A 64 -0.24 7.27 1.64
CA ARG A 64 1.15 6.99 2.03
C ARG A 64 1.15 5.74 2.90
N ILE A 65 1.87 4.74 2.46
CA ILE A 65 1.98 3.46 3.15
C ILE A 65 3.36 3.37 3.79
N SER A 66 3.40 3.29 5.11
CA SER A 66 4.66 3.10 5.82
C SER A 66 5.12 1.65 5.68
N VAL A 67 6.41 1.48 5.42
CA VAL A 67 7.00 0.15 5.34
C VAL A 67 7.09 -0.40 6.76
N GLY A 68 6.44 -1.54 6.99
CA GLY A 68 6.45 -2.20 8.29
C GLY A 68 7.28 -3.49 8.27
N THR A 69 6.97 -4.38 9.19
CA THR A 69 7.57 -5.71 9.20
C THR A 69 7.06 -6.51 8.00
N GLU A 70 7.72 -7.62 7.71
CA GLU A 70 7.31 -8.50 6.63
C GLU A 70 5.87 -8.96 6.82
N GLU A 71 5.49 -9.36 8.04
CA GLU A 71 4.13 -9.81 8.34
C GLU A 71 3.12 -8.69 8.17
N GLU A 72 3.44 -7.48 8.64
CA GLU A 72 2.55 -6.33 8.49
C GLU A 72 2.34 -5.98 7.03
N ASN A 73 3.41 -6.01 6.24
CA ASN A 73 3.34 -5.70 4.82
C ASN A 73 2.51 -6.74 4.07
N GLU A 74 2.67 -8.03 4.41
CA GLU A 74 1.89 -9.11 3.79
C GLU A 74 0.41 -8.97 4.10
N GLU A 75 0.07 -8.60 5.33
CA GLU A 75 -1.32 -8.38 5.72
C GLU A 75 -1.93 -7.20 4.96
N LEU A 76 -1.17 -6.12 4.83
CA LEU A 76 -1.60 -4.96 4.05
C LEU A 76 -1.88 -5.35 2.59
N ILE A 77 -0.97 -6.06 1.97
CA ILE A 77 -1.10 -6.49 0.57
C ILE A 77 -2.33 -7.38 0.41
N SER A 78 -2.53 -8.33 1.33
CA SER A 78 -3.69 -9.21 1.30
C SER A 78 -5.00 -8.43 1.38
N CYS A 79 -5.07 -7.44 2.27
CA CYS A 79 -6.27 -6.61 2.43
C CYS A 79 -6.54 -5.76 1.19
N ILE A 80 -5.52 -5.15 0.61
CA ILE A 80 -5.69 -4.33 -0.60
C ILE A 80 -6.11 -5.21 -1.76
N LYS A 81 -5.52 -6.39 -1.89
CA LYS A 81 -5.89 -7.33 -2.95
C LYS A 81 -7.36 -7.70 -2.85
N THR A 82 -7.84 -7.99 -1.65
CA THR A 82 -9.26 -8.30 -1.41
C THR A 82 -10.14 -7.11 -1.81
N TYR A 83 -9.73 -5.91 -1.42
CA TYR A 83 -10.47 -4.69 -1.76
C TYR A 83 -10.56 -4.49 -3.28
N LEU A 84 -9.45 -4.64 -3.98
CA LEU A 84 -9.41 -4.43 -5.43
C LEU A 84 -10.11 -5.53 -6.22
N SER A 85 -10.31 -6.69 -5.60
CA SER A 85 -10.89 -7.88 -6.27
C SER A 85 -12.38 -8.04 -6.05
N ARG A 86 -13.01 -7.15 -5.30
CA ARG A 86 -14.46 -7.28 -5.04
C ARG A 86 -15.31 -6.61 -6.11
#